data_5e06ce184c3a2616face6b55d2a4243f
#
_entry.id   5e06ce184c3a2616face6b55d2a4243f
#
_cell.length_a   1.000
_cell.length_b   1.000
_cell.length_c   1.000
_cell.angle_alpha   90.00
_cell.angle_beta   90.00
_cell.angle_gamma   90.00
#
_symmetry.space_group_name_H-M   'P 1'
#
loop_
_entity.id
_entity.type
_entity.pdbx_description
1 polymer ?
#
loop_
_entity_poly.entity_id
_entity_poly.type
_entity_poly.pdbx_seq_one_letter_code
_entity_poly.pdbx_strand_id
1 'polypeptide(L)'
;MMRDNEGTLWVMTNSGGINYMSKQSKRFSTYSLSLTGMEKADKEIGPFCEDREKNVWVGTRNGLWFFNSQTHSFHEYFLKKSNIKYDIRSLLLEGDNLWVGTYAEGLHVLNLKTGNIKSYTYSRDIPNTLCSNDVLSLFKDRKGEIFVGTSWGLCRYNPQSDNFITVINVGAMASVTDIYEDMYNNLWIATSNRGVFCYNTIG
;
A
#
# COMPACT_ATOMS: atom_id res chain seq x y z
N MET A 1 -0.77 5.30 -10.41
CA MET A 1 -1.95 5.99 -10.95
C MET A 1 -3.19 5.44 -10.28
N MET A 2 -4.11 6.30 -9.82
CA MET A 2 -5.34 5.92 -9.14
C MET A 2 -6.50 6.78 -9.66
N ARG A 3 -7.70 6.22 -9.72
CA ARG A 3 -8.93 6.98 -9.93
C ARG A 3 -9.73 6.93 -8.62
N ASP A 4 -10.08 8.10 -8.09
CA ASP A 4 -10.91 8.21 -6.90
C ASP A 4 -12.41 8.00 -7.20
N ASN A 5 -13.22 8.00 -6.15
CA ASN A 5 -14.67 7.77 -6.25
C ASN A 5 -15.43 8.91 -6.95
N GLU A 6 -14.83 10.10 -7.09
CA GLU A 6 -15.38 11.23 -7.87
C GLU A 6 -14.97 11.15 -9.35
N GLY A 7 -14.10 10.19 -9.70
CA GLY A 7 -13.59 9.99 -11.04
C GLY A 7 -12.39 10.86 -11.40
N THR A 8 -11.78 11.53 -10.42
CA THR A 8 -10.52 12.26 -10.58
C THR A 8 -9.39 11.27 -10.80
N LEU A 9 -8.56 11.53 -11.78
CA LEU A 9 -7.36 10.75 -12.06
C LEU A 9 -6.17 11.36 -11.34
N TRP A 10 -5.53 10.57 -10.47
CA TRP A 10 -4.32 10.92 -9.75
C TRP A 10 -3.12 10.23 -10.37
N VAL A 11 -2.10 11.00 -10.72
CA VAL A 11 -0.89 10.52 -11.38
C VAL A 11 0.33 11.05 -10.65
N MET A 12 1.20 10.14 -10.26
CA MET A 12 2.50 10.48 -9.70
C MET A 12 3.59 10.46 -10.75
N THR A 13 4.57 11.31 -10.56
CA THR A 13 5.79 11.34 -11.38
C THR A 13 7.01 11.39 -10.47
N ASN A 14 8.09 10.75 -10.86
CA ASN A 14 9.31 10.59 -10.04
C ASN A 14 9.95 11.91 -9.56
N SER A 15 9.64 13.04 -10.17
CA SER A 15 10.20 14.34 -9.79
C SER A 15 9.24 15.51 -9.99
N GLY A 16 8.04 15.25 -10.49
CA GLY A 16 7.06 16.26 -10.87
C GLY A 16 5.90 16.45 -9.89
N GLY A 17 5.93 15.77 -8.74
CA GLY A 17 4.88 15.90 -7.75
C GLY A 17 3.64 15.04 -8.02
N ILE A 18 2.56 15.40 -7.35
CA ILE A 18 1.25 14.76 -7.45
C ILE A 18 0.42 15.55 -8.47
N ASN A 19 0.05 14.91 -9.55
CA ASN A 19 -0.79 15.47 -10.58
C ASN A 19 -2.19 14.89 -10.49
N TYR A 20 -3.21 15.71 -10.68
CA TYR A 20 -4.58 15.25 -10.74
C TYR A 20 -5.33 15.89 -11.90
N MET A 21 -6.28 15.15 -12.44
CA MET A 21 -7.18 15.63 -13.49
C MET A 21 -8.61 15.33 -13.07
N SER A 22 -9.38 16.38 -12.76
CA SER A 22 -10.78 16.22 -12.43
C SER A 22 -11.60 15.85 -13.68
N LYS A 23 -12.70 15.13 -13.47
CA LYS A 23 -13.62 14.76 -14.55
C LYS A 23 -14.16 15.97 -15.33
N GLN A 24 -14.23 17.12 -14.69
CA GLN A 24 -14.78 18.35 -15.25
C GLN A 24 -13.73 19.17 -16.01
N SER A 25 -12.51 19.30 -15.48
CA SER A 25 -11.50 20.19 -16.04
C SER A 25 -10.79 19.64 -17.27
N LYS A 26 -10.70 18.30 -17.40
CA LYS A 26 -9.90 17.60 -18.43
C LYS A 26 -8.45 18.09 -18.56
N ARG A 27 -7.95 18.79 -17.54
CA ARG A 27 -6.58 19.30 -17.46
C ARG A 27 -5.94 18.79 -16.18
N PHE A 28 -4.66 18.46 -16.26
CA PHE A 28 -3.88 18.14 -15.07
C PHE A 28 -3.58 19.42 -14.29
N SER A 29 -3.83 19.36 -13.00
CA SER A 29 -3.32 20.29 -12.01
C SER A 29 -2.25 19.58 -11.20
N THR A 30 -1.23 20.31 -10.74
CA THR A 30 -0.11 19.74 -10.01
C THR A 30 -0.06 20.32 -8.61
N TYR A 31 -0.03 19.46 -7.62
CA TYR A 31 0.42 19.85 -6.28
C TYR A 31 1.95 19.77 -6.28
N SER A 32 2.60 20.93 -6.29
CA SER A 32 4.05 21.01 -6.15
C SER A 32 4.47 20.58 -4.75
N LEU A 33 5.43 19.68 -4.67
CA LEU A 33 5.99 19.20 -3.41
C LEU A 33 6.60 20.33 -2.56
N SER A 34 7.04 21.42 -3.19
CA SER A 34 7.54 22.61 -2.48
C SER A 34 6.44 23.39 -1.74
N LEU A 35 5.17 23.25 -2.17
CA LEU A 35 4.01 23.87 -1.52
C LEU A 35 3.40 23.00 -0.43
N THR A 36 3.79 21.73 -0.35
CA THR A 36 3.20 20.74 0.57
C THR A 36 3.99 20.59 1.87
N GLY A 37 5.15 21.25 2.02
CA GLY A 37 6.04 21.07 3.16
C GLY A 37 6.87 19.77 3.11
N MET A 38 6.74 18.98 2.03
CA MET A 38 7.54 17.78 1.81
C MET A 38 9.00 18.16 1.50
N GLU A 39 9.94 17.61 2.24
CA GLU A 39 11.36 17.78 1.98
C GLU A 39 11.80 17.03 0.70
N LYS A 40 13.02 17.33 0.23
CA LYS A 40 13.57 16.76 -1.02
C LYS A 40 13.63 15.23 -1.01
N ALA A 41 13.77 14.62 0.15
CA ALA A 41 13.76 13.16 0.35
C ALA A 41 12.37 12.52 0.22
N ASP A 42 11.28 13.31 0.36
CA ASP A 42 9.90 12.82 0.25
C ASP A 42 9.39 12.80 -1.20
N LYS A 43 10.24 13.14 -2.16
CA LYS A 43 9.84 13.31 -3.57
C LYS A 43 9.63 12.01 -4.34
N GLU A 44 10.08 10.89 -3.81
CA GLU A 44 9.78 9.60 -4.39
C GLU A 44 8.44 9.10 -3.83
N ILE A 45 7.38 9.52 -4.51
CA ILE A 45 6.01 9.19 -4.16
C ILE A 45 5.72 7.77 -4.63
N GLY A 46 5.13 6.98 -3.76
CA GLY A 46 4.80 5.58 -3.97
C GLY A 46 3.27 5.33 -4.11
N PRO A 47 2.67 4.47 -3.30
CA PRO A 47 1.28 4.08 -3.41
C PRO A 47 0.31 5.18 -2.96
N PHE A 48 -0.93 5.09 -3.50
CA PHE A 48 -2.07 5.90 -3.07
C PHE A 48 -3.22 5.02 -2.63
N CYS A 49 -4.05 5.53 -1.71
CA CYS A 49 -5.41 5.06 -1.55
C CYS A 49 -6.32 6.20 -1.06
N GLU A 50 -7.60 6.10 -1.36
CA GLU A 50 -8.63 7.04 -0.91
C GLU A 50 -9.37 6.46 0.29
N ASP A 51 -9.62 7.28 1.33
CA ASP A 51 -10.44 6.88 2.48
C ASP A 51 -11.94 7.21 2.26
N ARG A 52 -12.78 6.83 3.24
CA ARG A 52 -14.22 7.06 3.17
C ARG A 52 -14.60 8.53 3.26
N GLU A 53 -13.72 9.37 3.78
CA GLU A 53 -13.87 10.82 3.89
C GLU A 53 -13.33 11.53 2.65
N LYS A 54 -12.93 10.76 1.61
CA LYS A 54 -12.35 11.22 0.35
C LYS A 54 -10.98 11.89 0.49
N ASN A 55 -10.30 11.68 1.61
CA ASN A 55 -8.90 12.05 1.72
C ASN A 55 -8.04 11.05 0.96
N VAL A 56 -6.93 11.50 0.42
CA VAL A 56 -5.99 10.65 -0.30
C VAL A 56 -4.76 10.40 0.55
N TRP A 57 -4.52 9.14 0.89
CA TRP A 57 -3.32 8.69 1.57
C TRP A 57 -2.21 8.43 0.56
N VAL A 58 -1.02 8.89 0.88
CA VAL A 58 0.15 8.89 0.00
C VAL A 58 1.34 8.31 0.72
N GLY A 59 1.82 7.18 0.25
CA GLY A 59 3.09 6.62 0.71
C GLY A 59 4.26 7.28 -0.02
N THR A 60 5.34 7.57 0.71
CA THR A 60 6.60 8.03 0.15
C THR A 60 7.74 7.15 0.68
N ARG A 61 8.94 7.31 0.15
CA ARG A 61 10.14 6.65 0.75
C ARG A 61 10.52 7.21 2.11
N ASN A 62 9.90 8.29 2.54
CA ASN A 62 10.24 8.99 3.77
C ASN A 62 8.98 9.30 4.61
N GLY A 63 7.97 8.46 4.56
CA GLY A 63 6.80 8.56 5.43
C GLY A 63 5.45 8.46 4.74
N LEU A 64 4.42 8.55 5.56
CA LEU A 64 3.03 8.52 5.17
C LEU A 64 2.46 9.94 5.22
N TRP A 65 1.79 10.32 4.16
CA TRP A 65 1.12 11.61 4.04
C TRP A 65 -0.35 11.42 3.74
N PHE A 66 -1.17 12.40 4.09
CA PHE A 66 -2.54 12.44 3.62
C PHE A 66 -2.91 13.82 3.09
N PHE A 67 -3.65 13.81 2.00
CA PHE A 67 -4.29 14.99 1.43
C PHE A 67 -5.70 15.11 1.98
N ASN A 68 -5.98 16.20 2.70
CA ASN A 68 -7.32 16.49 3.18
C ASN A 68 -8.15 17.11 2.04
N SER A 69 -9.22 16.43 1.64
CA SER A 69 -10.06 16.83 0.52
C SER A 69 -10.87 18.11 0.77
N GLN A 70 -11.13 18.45 2.03
CA GLN A 70 -11.92 19.65 2.39
C GLN A 70 -11.06 20.90 2.44
N THR A 71 -9.86 20.79 3.03
CA THR A 71 -8.94 21.93 3.20
C THR A 71 -7.95 22.08 2.04
N HIS A 72 -7.90 21.09 1.14
CA HIS A 72 -6.94 20.99 0.04
C HIS A 72 -5.48 21.10 0.48
N SER A 73 -5.15 20.50 1.65
CA SER A 73 -3.83 20.56 2.26
C SER A 73 -3.25 19.17 2.50
N PHE A 74 -1.91 19.07 2.42
CA PHE A 74 -1.17 17.87 2.77
C PHE A 74 -0.71 17.91 4.21
N HIS A 75 -0.78 16.76 4.88
CA HIS A 75 -0.33 16.57 6.25
C HIS A 75 0.52 15.32 6.34
N GLU A 76 1.66 15.39 7.03
CA GLU A 76 2.47 14.23 7.37
C GLU A 76 1.79 13.44 8.48
N TYR A 77 1.78 12.10 8.36
CA TYR A 77 1.25 11.20 9.37
C TYR A 77 2.35 10.29 9.90
N PHE A 78 2.53 10.27 11.21
CA PHE A 78 3.54 9.44 11.86
C PHE A 78 2.92 8.12 12.35
N LEU A 79 3.39 6.99 11.80
CA LEU A 79 2.94 5.66 12.20
C LEU A 79 3.39 5.24 13.60
N LYS A 80 4.38 5.94 14.17
CA LYS A 80 4.81 5.79 15.58
C LYS A 80 5.08 7.16 16.18
N LYS A 81 4.92 7.28 17.50
CA LYS A 81 5.22 8.51 18.26
C LYS A 81 6.69 8.97 18.18
N SER A 82 7.57 8.15 17.65
CA SER A 82 9.03 8.36 17.60
C SER A 82 9.53 9.14 16.39
N ASN A 83 8.67 9.74 15.57
CA ASN A 83 9.04 10.45 14.34
C ASN A 83 9.90 9.61 13.36
N ILE A 84 9.83 8.27 13.46
CA ILE A 84 10.51 7.39 12.53
C ILE A 84 9.76 7.43 11.21
N LYS A 85 10.47 7.74 10.15
CA LYS A 85 9.94 7.74 8.78
C LYS A 85 10.21 6.38 8.14
N TYR A 86 9.20 5.84 7.48
CA TYR A 86 9.25 4.54 6.81
C TYR A 86 9.23 4.70 5.30
N ASP A 87 9.96 3.87 4.61
CA ASP A 87 9.84 3.72 3.15
C ASP A 87 8.58 2.91 2.83
N ILE A 88 7.51 3.61 2.43
CA ILE A 88 6.19 3.03 2.18
C ILE A 88 6.09 2.53 0.75
N ARG A 89 5.77 1.24 0.60
CA ARG A 89 5.74 0.54 -0.68
C ARG A 89 4.35 0.15 -1.16
N SER A 90 3.42 -0.05 -0.24
CA SER A 90 2.04 -0.42 -0.58
C SER A 90 1.05 0.15 0.43
N LEU A 91 -0.14 0.49 -0.05
CA LEU A 91 -1.27 0.96 0.74
C LEU A 91 -2.53 0.21 0.31
N LEU A 92 -3.35 -0.17 1.28
CA LEU A 92 -4.66 -0.77 1.06
C LEU A 92 -5.62 -0.30 2.14
N LEU A 93 -6.77 0.22 1.75
CA LEU A 93 -7.84 0.55 2.69
C LEU A 93 -8.85 -0.61 2.77
N GLU A 94 -9.07 -1.11 3.99
CA GLU A 94 -10.09 -2.09 4.30
C GLU A 94 -10.95 -1.61 5.47
N GLY A 95 -12.17 -1.23 5.17
CA GLY A 95 -13.06 -0.66 6.18
C GLY A 95 -12.50 0.65 6.73
N ASP A 96 -12.21 0.68 8.02
CA ASP A 96 -11.57 1.80 8.70
C ASP A 96 -10.07 1.56 8.94
N ASN A 97 -9.52 0.48 8.41
CA ASN A 97 -8.13 0.10 8.58
C ASN A 97 -7.31 0.41 7.33
N LEU A 98 -6.32 1.26 7.46
CA LEU A 98 -5.31 1.52 6.46
C LEU A 98 -4.13 0.56 6.69
N TRP A 99 -3.93 -0.35 5.74
CA TRP A 99 -2.82 -1.27 5.69
C TRP A 99 -1.65 -0.59 4.98
N VAL A 100 -0.51 -0.55 5.64
CA VAL A 100 0.69 0.17 5.21
C VAL A 100 1.85 -0.80 5.13
N GLY A 101 2.20 -1.19 3.92
CA GLY A 101 3.37 -2.03 3.65
C GLY A 101 4.63 -1.19 3.51
N THR A 102 5.68 -1.60 4.21
CA THR A 102 6.96 -0.87 4.27
C THR A 102 8.12 -1.70 3.74
N TYR A 103 9.21 -1.03 3.39
CA TYR A 103 10.49 -1.68 3.16
C TYR A 103 11.21 -1.86 4.50
N ALA A 104 11.63 -3.09 4.80
CA ALA A 104 12.39 -3.53 5.97
C ALA A 104 11.66 -3.50 7.34
N GLU A 105 10.50 -2.83 7.48
CA GLU A 105 9.83 -2.65 8.77
C GLU A 105 8.50 -3.43 8.89
N GLY A 106 8.18 -4.24 7.88
CA GLY A 106 6.99 -5.08 7.87
C GLY A 106 5.70 -4.35 7.47
N LEU A 107 4.61 -4.78 8.06
CA LEU A 107 3.26 -4.30 7.77
C LEU A 107 2.66 -3.61 8.99
N HIS A 108 2.11 -2.42 8.79
CA HIS A 108 1.38 -1.67 9.81
C HIS A 108 -0.09 -1.54 9.42
N VAL A 109 -0.98 -1.73 10.38
CA VAL A 109 -2.42 -1.51 10.19
C VAL A 109 -2.86 -0.39 11.12
N LEU A 110 -3.18 0.75 10.52
CA LEU A 110 -3.66 1.95 11.20
C LEU A 110 -5.19 1.97 11.15
N ASN A 111 -5.82 1.95 12.31
CA ASN A 111 -7.25 2.20 12.38
C ASN A 111 -7.51 3.72 12.35
N LEU A 112 -8.15 4.20 11.28
CA LEU A 112 -8.34 5.62 11.02
C LEU A 112 -9.30 6.30 12.01
N LYS A 113 -10.19 5.54 12.66
CA LYS A 113 -11.13 6.09 13.67
C LYS A 113 -10.49 6.25 15.04
N THR A 114 -9.70 5.25 15.45
CA THR A 114 -9.14 5.21 16.82
C THR A 114 -7.70 5.71 16.89
N GLY A 115 -7.00 5.77 15.75
CA GLY A 115 -5.58 6.06 15.68
C GLY A 115 -4.68 4.91 16.16
N ASN A 116 -5.25 3.76 16.50
CA ASN A 116 -4.48 2.60 16.94
C ASN A 116 -3.73 1.98 15.78
N ILE A 117 -2.48 1.58 16.06
CA ILE A 117 -1.61 0.94 15.08
C ILE A 117 -1.24 -0.45 15.58
N LYS A 118 -1.44 -1.45 14.72
CA LYS A 118 -0.95 -2.80 14.89
C LYS A 118 0.16 -3.07 13.89
N SER A 119 1.24 -3.73 14.33
CA SER A 119 2.39 -4.01 13.48
C SER A 119 2.64 -5.50 13.40
N TYR A 120 3.00 -5.98 12.20
CA TYR A 120 3.35 -7.35 11.92
C TYR A 120 4.72 -7.40 11.26
N THR A 121 5.54 -8.32 11.73
CA THR A 121 6.89 -8.53 11.21
C THR A 121 7.13 -10.00 10.89
N TYR A 122 8.11 -10.25 10.03
CA TYR A 122 8.62 -11.60 9.81
C TYR A 122 9.41 -12.08 11.04
N SER A 123 9.21 -13.33 11.40
CA SER A 123 10.06 -14.04 12.36
C SER A 123 10.36 -15.43 11.82
N ARG A 124 11.62 -15.84 11.90
CA ARG A 124 12.02 -17.20 11.54
C ARG A 124 11.55 -18.24 12.54
N ASP A 125 11.48 -17.83 13.80
CA ASP A 125 11.23 -18.74 14.93
C ASP A 125 9.72 -18.84 15.29
N ILE A 126 8.91 -17.95 14.76
CA ILE A 126 7.46 -17.92 14.98
C ILE A 126 6.75 -18.28 13.69
N PRO A 127 5.95 -19.38 13.67
CA PRO A 127 5.19 -19.75 12.48
C PRO A 127 4.08 -18.75 12.19
N ASN A 128 3.60 -18.75 10.93
CA ASN A 128 2.47 -17.94 10.50
C ASN A 128 2.68 -16.42 10.66
N THR A 129 3.91 -15.96 10.51
CA THR A 129 4.23 -14.54 10.39
C THR A 129 4.28 -14.11 8.91
N LEU A 130 4.63 -12.87 8.64
CA LEU A 130 4.92 -12.41 7.28
C LEU A 130 6.01 -13.27 6.63
N CYS A 131 6.01 -13.33 5.29
CA CYS A 131 7.08 -14.02 4.57
C CYS A 131 8.41 -13.23 4.60
N SER A 132 8.34 -11.90 4.71
CA SER A 132 9.48 -10.98 4.85
C SER A 132 9.00 -9.64 5.41
N ASN A 133 9.93 -8.84 5.94
CA ASN A 133 9.65 -7.46 6.37
C ASN A 133 9.57 -6.46 5.20
N ASP A 134 9.98 -6.84 3.99
CA ASP A 134 9.81 -6.02 2.81
C ASP A 134 8.42 -6.29 2.21
N VAL A 135 7.43 -5.47 2.55
CA VAL A 135 6.06 -5.59 2.07
C VAL A 135 5.87 -4.67 0.87
N LEU A 136 5.83 -5.25 -0.33
CA LEU A 136 5.91 -4.54 -1.60
C LEU A 136 4.55 -4.32 -2.27
N SER A 137 3.61 -5.25 -2.06
CA SER A 137 2.26 -5.17 -2.61
C SER A 137 1.21 -5.62 -1.60
N LEU A 138 0.05 -4.99 -1.65
CA LEU A 138 -1.13 -5.33 -0.86
C LEU A 138 -2.32 -5.44 -1.81
N PHE A 139 -3.09 -6.50 -1.66
CA PHE A 139 -4.25 -6.76 -2.52
C PHE A 139 -5.39 -7.35 -1.71
N LYS A 140 -6.61 -6.91 -2.01
CA LYS A 140 -7.84 -7.52 -1.49
C LYS A 140 -8.63 -8.11 -2.65
N ASP A 141 -8.92 -9.40 -2.56
CA ASP A 141 -9.72 -10.09 -3.57
C ASP A 141 -11.22 -9.81 -3.41
N ARG A 142 -12.03 -10.30 -4.35
CA ARG A 142 -13.50 -10.14 -4.34
C ARG A 142 -14.19 -10.89 -3.20
N LYS A 143 -13.54 -11.88 -2.59
CA LYS A 143 -14.01 -12.60 -1.40
C LYS A 143 -13.71 -11.82 -0.11
N GLY A 144 -12.92 -10.74 -0.19
CA GLY A 144 -12.49 -9.94 0.95
C GLY A 144 -11.22 -10.45 1.63
N GLU A 145 -10.54 -11.44 1.04
CA GLU A 145 -9.26 -11.94 1.54
C GLU A 145 -8.13 -10.95 1.22
N ILE A 146 -7.26 -10.69 2.20
CA ILE A 146 -6.13 -9.77 2.04
C ILE A 146 -4.85 -10.55 1.79
N PHE A 147 -4.19 -10.23 0.70
CA PHE A 147 -2.92 -10.79 0.27
C PHE A 147 -1.80 -9.77 0.44
N VAL A 148 -0.66 -10.25 0.92
CA VAL A 148 0.53 -9.46 1.23
C VAL A 148 1.71 -10.00 0.43
N GLY A 149 2.10 -9.27 -0.59
CA GLY A 149 3.26 -9.58 -1.41
C GLY A 149 4.52 -9.01 -0.80
N THR A 150 5.50 -9.87 -0.60
CA THR A 150 6.77 -9.55 0.04
C THR A 150 7.96 -9.87 -0.85
N SER A 151 9.18 -9.52 -0.40
CA SER A 151 10.41 -9.88 -1.13
C SER A 151 10.70 -11.39 -1.13
N TRP A 152 10.01 -12.21 -0.34
CA TRP A 152 10.25 -13.66 -0.28
C TRP A 152 9.02 -14.51 -0.61
N GLY A 153 7.86 -13.91 -0.80
CA GLY A 153 6.66 -14.65 -1.14
C GLY A 153 5.37 -13.89 -0.98
N LEU A 154 4.28 -14.62 -1.17
CA LEU A 154 2.91 -14.16 -0.98
C LEU A 154 2.34 -14.79 0.27
N CYS A 155 1.84 -13.96 1.18
CA CYS A 155 1.10 -14.37 2.35
C CYS A 155 -0.36 -13.93 2.23
N ARG A 156 -1.26 -14.69 2.85
CA ARG A 156 -2.66 -14.31 3.06
C ARG A 156 -2.90 -14.05 4.54
N TYR A 157 -3.57 -12.97 4.86
CA TYR A 157 -3.99 -12.66 6.22
C TYR A 157 -5.12 -13.58 6.66
N ASN A 158 -5.01 -14.14 7.86
CA ASN A 158 -6.06 -14.93 8.53
C ASN A 158 -6.66 -14.12 9.69
N PRO A 159 -7.88 -13.57 9.52
CA PRO A 159 -8.49 -12.71 10.53
C PRO A 159 -8.91 -13.48 11.79
N GLN A 160 -9.18 -14.81 11.71
CA GLN A 160 -9.58 -15.59 12.86
C GLN A 160 -8.44 -15.79 13.86
N SER A 161 -7.23 -15.99 13.36
CA SER A 161 -6.03 -16.21 14.19
C SER A 161 -5.12 -15.00 14.23
N ASP A 162 -5.48 -13.95 13.50
CA ASP A 162 -4.75 -12.69 13.40
C ASP A 162 -3.25 -12.90 13.06
N ASN A 163 -3.02 -13.70 12.04
CA ASN A 163 -1.71 -14.12 11.57
C ASN A 163 -1.68 -14.27 10.03
N PHE A 164 -0.59 -14.79 9.47
CA PHE A 164 -0.41 -14.91 8.03
C PHE A 164 -0.15 -16.36 7.62
N ILE A 165 -0.76 -16.77 6.52
CA ILE A 165 -0.55 -18.08 5.90
C ILE A 165 0.27 -17.85 4.63
N THR A 166 1.41 -18.54 4.51
CA THR A 166 2.20 -18.50 3.29
C THR A 166 1.46 -19.21 2.16
N VAL A 167 1.16 -18.48 1.08
CA VAL A 167 0.50 -19.01 -0.12
C VAL A 167 1.55 -19.50 -1.12
N ILE A 168 2.55 -18.66 -1.41
CA ILE A 168 3.65 -18.99 -2.31
C ILE A 168 4.95 -18.51 -1.69
N ASN A 169 5.95 -19.40 -1.64
CA ASN A 169 7.32 -19.03 -1.30
C ASN A 169 8.13 -18.96 -2.60
N VAL A 170 8.50 -17.76 -3.01
CA VAL A 170 9.29 -17.54 -4.23
C VAL A 170 10.79 -17.51 -3.96
N GLY A 171 11.20 -17.57 -2.69
CA GLY A 171 12.59 -17.48 -2.23
C GLY A 171 13.13 -16.04 -2.32
N ALA A 172 14.33 -15.85 -1.78
CA ALA A 172 14.94 -14.52 -1.60
C ALA A 172 15.31 -13.76 -2.89
N MET A 173 15.10 -14.35 -4.05
CA MET A 173 15.49 -13.77 -5.35
C MET A 173 14.31 -13.27 -6.21
N ALA A 174 13.08 -13.36 -5.73
CA ALA A 174 11.90 -13.01 -6.52
C ALA A 174 10.84 -12.34 -5.65
N SER A 175 10.87 -11.02 -5.63
CA SER A 175 9.88 -10.24 -4.89
C SER A 175 8.52 -10.27 -5.58
N VAL A 176 7.44 -10.37 -4.80
CA VAL A 176 6.06 -10.20 -5.29
C VAL A 176 5.79 -8.70 -5.43
N THR A 177 5.78 -8.22 -6.66
CA THR A 177 5.71 -6.78 -6.97
C THR A 177 4.30 -6.28 -7.21
N ASP A 178 3.41 -7.16 -7.68
CA ASP A 178 2.02 -6.80 -7.95
C ASP A 178 1.12 -8.04 -7.90
N ILE A 179 -0.17 -7.84 -7.60
CA ILE A 179 -1.18 -8.88 -7.49
C ILE A 179 -2.45 -8.37 -8.19
N TYR A 180 -3.04 -9.19 -9.01
CA TYR A 180 -4.27 -8.88 -9.74
C TYR A 180 -5.21 -10.09 -9.73
N GLU A 181 -6.52 -9.87 -9.57
CA GLU A 181 -7.53 -10.90 -9.69
C GLU A 181 -8.30 -10.74 -11.01
N ASP A 182 -8.33 -11.79 -11.83
CA ASP A 182 -9.07 -11.80 -13.08
C ASP A 182 -10.58 -12.07 -12.86
N MET A 183 -11.35 -12.04 -13.95
CA MET A 183 -12.80 -12.27 -13.90
C MET A 183 -13.18 -13.71 -13.53
N TYR A 184 -12.24 -14.65 -13.58
CA TYR A 184 -12.40 -16.06 -13.23
C TYR A 184 -11.93 -16.39 -11.81
N ASN A 185 -11.62 -15.36 -10.99
CA ASN A 185 -11.08 -15.46 -9.64
C ASN A 185 -9.68 -16.11 -9.57
N ASN A 186 -8.90 -16.05 -10.65
CA ASN A 186 -7.50 -16.39 -10.57
C ASN A 186 -6.70 -15.19 -10.07
N LEU A 187 -5.79 -15.41 -9.12
CA LEU A 187 -4.80 -14.42 -8.74
C LEU A 187 -3.58 -14.53 -9.64
N TRP A 188 -3.28 -13.44 -10.31
CA TRP A 188 -2.06 -13.25 -11.09
C TRP A 188 -1.05 -12.52 -10.23
N ILE A 189 0.11 -13.15 -10.01
CA ILE A 189 1.13 -12.70 -9.07
C ILE A 189 2.39 -12.39 -9.85
N ALA A 190 2.68 -11.11 -10.02
CA ALA A 190 3.88 -10.65 -10.71
C ALA A 190 5.09 -10.70 -9.76
N THR A 191 6.22 -11.18 -10.28
CA THR A 191 7.47 -11.24 -9.52
C THR A 191 8.62 -10.57 -10.27
N SER A 192 9.59 -10.05 -9.54
CA SER A 192 10.71 -9.32 -10.12
C SER A 192 11.59 -10.17 -11.05
N ASN A 193 11.80 -11.46 -10.73
CA ASN A 193 12.79 -12.30 -11.42
C ASN A 193 12.30 -13.71 -11.81
N ARG A 194 11.01 -14.04 -11.57
CA ARG A 194 10.46 -15.38 -11.86
C ARG A 194 9.19 -15.34 -12.70
N GLY A 195 8.96 -14.22 -13.41
CA GLY A 195 7.78 -14.05 -14.25
C GLY A 195 6.49 -13.91 -13.44
N VAL A 196 5.42 -14.52 -13.91
CA VAL A 196 4.06 -14.40 -13.36
C VAL A 196 3.57 -15.77 -12.93
N PHE A 197 3.04 -15.87 -11.74
CA PHE A 197 2.32 -17.05 -11.25
C PHE A 197 0.83 -16.81 -11.37
N CYS A 198 0.09 -17.89 -11.68
CA CYS A 198 -1.36 -17.91 -11.63
C CYS A 198 -1.79 -18.85 -10.50
N TYR A 199 -2.50 -18.33 -9.52
CA TYR A 199 -3.04 -19.09 -8.40
C TYR A 199 -4.57 -19.13 -8.50
N ASN A 200 -5.14 -20.33 -8.63
CA ASN A 200 -6.58 -20.51 -8.65
C ASN A 200 -7.12 -20.59 -7.22
N THR A 201 -8.01 -19.68 -6.85
CA THR A 201 -8.63 -19.65 -5.52
C THR A 201 -9.88 -20.55 -5.40
N ILE A 202 -10.25 -21.22 -6.49
CA ILE A 202 -11.37 -22.17 -6.57
C ILE A 202 -10.76 -23.58 -6.62
N GLY A 203 -10.23 -24.06 -5.51
CA GLY A 203 -9.70 -25.41 -5.34
C GLY A 203 -10.44 -26.12 -4.23
#